data_72f8c61c80ba3e0079c4c28c2585ad8a
#
_entry.id   72f8c61c80ba3e0079c4c28c2585ad8a
#
_cell.length_a   1.000
_cell.length_b   1.000
_cell.length_c   1.000
_cell.angle_alpha   90.00
_cell.angle_beta   90.00
_cell.angle_gamma   90.00
#
_symmetry.space_group_name_H-M   'P 1'
#
loop_
_entity.id
_entity.type
_entity.pdbx_description
1 polymer ?
#
loop_
_entity_poly.entity_id
_entity_poly.type
_entity_poly.pdbx_seq_one_letter_code
_entity_poly.pdbx_strand_id
1 'polypeptide(L)'
;SKVGLRGLPVNLRGLVKVEKPEEMPSVNLSSLPPLPDTRKEVNEIARVLGADLDRDVFFGEAANEVRVKSLDLSAYKVIAFATHGLIPGDLDGLVQPALALSAPDVVGNQEDGLLMMGEVLGLQLDADWVVLSACNTGSGEGAGAEAISGLGRAFFYAGARALLVSNWPVETTSARALTTGLFRKQAAHTELGRAEALRQTMLELIDGPGYIEAESGKTMFSYAHPIFWAPFSLVGEGSRKRIGS
;
A
#
# COMPACT_ATOMS: atom_id res chain seq x y z
N SER A 1 21.44 -11.62 40.49
CA SER A 1 21.87 -12.34 39.29
C SER A 1 22.04 -11.38 38.13
N LYS A 2 23.30 -11.10 37.74
CA LYS A 2 23.62 -10.29 36.57
C LYS A 2 23.58 -11.21 35.36
N VAL A 3 22.62 -11.02 34.46
CA VAL A 3 22.64 -11.63 33.13
C VAL A 3 23.48 -10.73 32.25
N GLY A 4 24.68 -11.18 31.89
CA GLY A 4 25.54 -10.46 30.96
C GLY A 4 25.10 -10.71 29.52
N LEU A 5 24.53 -9.71 28.89
CA LEU A 5 24.39 -9.65 27.43
C LEU A 5 25.75 -9.26 26.85
N ARG A 6 26.37 -10.17 26.07
CA ARG A 6 27.51 -9.86 25.24
C ARG A 6 27.06 -9.00 24.05
N GLY A 7 27.12 -7.69 24.19
CA GLY A 7 26.94 -6.69 23.17
C GLY A 7 27.51 -5.38 23.68
N LEU A 8 28.01 -4.54 22.78
CA LEU A 8 28.54 -3.22 23.08
C LEU A 8 27.57 -2.44 23.99
N PRO A 9 28.04 -1.68 24.99
CA PRO A 9 27.16 -0.91 25.85
C PRO A 9 26.47 0.17 25.03
N VAL A 10 25.17 -0.05 24.75
CA VAL A 10 24.31 0.98 24.17
C VAL A 10 24.06 2.00 25.26
N ASN A 11 24.59 3.19 25.08
CA ASN A 11 24.39 4.30 26.00
C ASN A 11 22.98 4.87 25.79
N LEU A 12 22.01 4.31 26.51
CA LEU A 12 20.60 4.72 26.47
C LEU A 12 20.37 6.19 26.90
N ARG A 13 21.32 6.85 27.49
CA ARG A 13 21.23 8.28 27.83
C ARG A 13 21.35 9.22 26.64
N GLY A 14 21.80 8.75 25.47
CA GLY A 14 21.85 9.53 24.24
C GLY A 14 20.56 9.49 23.41
N LEU A 15 19.60 8.61 23.75
CA LEU A 15 18.36 8.43 23.00
C LEU A 15 17.19 9.27 23.52
N VAL A 16 17.36 10.03 24.59
CA VAL A 16 16.34 10.94 25.13
C VAL A 16 16.92 12.33 25.26
N LYS A 17 17.34 12.93 24.18
CA LYS A 17 17.26 14.36 24.02
C LYS A 17 15.92 14.64 23.33
N VAL A 18 14.93 14.94 24.13
CA VAL A 18 13.79 15.72 23.67
C VAL A 18 14.32 17.13 23.44
N GLU A 19 14.88 17.35 22.26
CA GLU A 19 15.09 18.70 21.75
C GLU A 19 13.70 19.25 21.50
N LYS A 20 13.49 20.53 21.85
CA LYS A 20 12.26 21.28 21.51
C LYS A 20 11.99 21.06 20.04
N PRO A 21 10.72 20.99 19.58
CA PRO A 21 10.42 20.90 18.17
C PRO A 21 11.01 22.13 17.47
N GLU A 22 12.23 22.01 16.98
CA GLU A 22 12.67 22.80 15.84
C GLU A 22 11.66 22.46 14.73
N GLU A 23 11.16 23.47 14.06
CA GLU A 23 10.26 23.32 12.93
C GLU A 23 10.78 22.21 12.04
N MET A 24 10.08 21.07 12.02
CA MET A 24 10.45 19.96 11.16
C MET A 24 10.48 20.51 9.72
N PRO A 25 11.53 20.24 8.93
CA PRO A 25 11.55 20.69 7.54
C PRO A 25 10.25 20.23 6.90
N SER A 26 9.49 21.16 6.34
CA SER A 26 8.21 20.85 5.72
C SER A 26 8.45 19.91 4.57
N VAL A 27 7.96 18.68 4.71
CA VAL A 27 8.06 17.67 3.65
C VAL A 27 7.31 18.18 2.43
N ASN A 28 8.00 18.37 1.31
CA ASN A 28 7.40 18.91 0.10
C ASN A 28 6.72 17.80 -0.72
N LEU A 29 5.47 17.48 -0.39
CA LEU A 29 4.65 16.50 -1.12
C LEU A 29 4.32 16.96 -2.55
N SER A 30 4.36 18.27 -2.85
CA SER A 30 4.06 18.78 -4.18
C SER A 30 5.11 18.41 -5.23
N SER A 31 6.28 17.91 -4.82
CA SER A 31 7.31 17.38 -5.71
C SER A 31 7.00 16.00 -6.26
N LEU A 32 6.05 15.27 -5.65
CA LEU A 32 5.68 13.95 -6.10
C LEU A 32 4.86 13.99 -7.39
N PRO A 33 5.16 13.14 -8.39
CA PRO A 33 4.42 13.13 -9.64
C PRO A 33 2.98 12.67 -9.39
N PRO A 34 1.98 13.22 -10.10
CA PRO A 34 0.61 12.76 -9.98
C PRO A 34 0.45 11.33 -10.49
N LEU A 35 -0.50 10.58 -9.91
CA LEU A 35 -0.84 9.20 -10.26
C LEU A 35 -2.26 9.13 -10.87
N PRO A 36 -2.49 9.64 -12.10
CA PRO A 36 -3.84 9.84 -12.65
C PRO A 36 -4.63 8.54 -12.84
N ASP A 37 -3.96 7.43 -13.10
CA ASP A 37 -4.58 6.15 -13.39
C ASP A 37 -5.03 5.38 -12.15
N THR A 38 -4.51 5.73 -10.97
CA THR A 38 -4.93 5.11 -9.71
C THR A 38 -6.41 5.32 -9.41
N ARG A 39 -6.99 6.44 -9.88
CA ARG A 39 -8.43 6.69 -9.79
C ARG A 39 -9.25 5.61 -10.49
N LYS A 40 -8.81 5.17 -11.68
CA LYS A 40 -9.50 4.11 -12.44
C LYS A 40 -9.39 2.78 -11.71
N GLU A 41 -8.20 2.46 -11.21
CA GLU A 41 -7.93 1.23 -10.44
C GLU A 41 -8.83 1.13 -9.21
N VAL A 42 -8.81 2.14 -8.35
CA VAL A 42 -9.60 2.17 -7.11
C VAL A 42 -11.09 2.07 -7.41
N ASN A 43 -11.60 2.80 -8.41
CA ASN A 43 -13.01 2.71 -8.80
C ASN A 43 -13.39 1.31 -9.32
N GLU A 44 -12.52 0.63 -10.06
CA GLU A 44 -12.79 -0.71 -10.55
C GLU A 44 -12.78 -1.74 -9.41
N ILE A 45 -11.81 -1.66 -8.48
CA ILE A 45 -11.78 -2.48 -7.27
C ILE A 45 -13.07 -2.27 -6.45
N ALA A 46 -13.44 -1.03 -6.20
CA ALA A 46 -14.63 -0.68 -5.42
C ALA A 46 -15.91 -1.26 -6.05
N ARG A 47 -16.08 -1.13 -7.38
CA ARG A 47 -17.24 -1.72 -8.08
C ARG A 47 -17.26 -3.24 -7.98
N VAL A 48 -16.13 -3.91 -8.14
CA VAL A 48 -16.03 -5.37 -8.02
C VAL A 48 -16.40 -5.85 -6.63
N LEU A 49 -16.04 -5.08 -5.62
CA LEU A 49 -16.34 -5.38 -4.21
C LEU A 49 -17.74 -4.91 -3.77
N GLY A 50 -18.49 -4.23 -4.65
CA GLY A 50 -19.81 -3.69 -4.31
C GLY A 50 -19.79 -2.53 -3.32
N ALA A 51 -18.66 -1.80 -3.23
CA ALA A 51 -18.51 -0.65 -2.37
C ALA A 51 -19.31 0.56 -2.88
N ASP A 52 -19.76 1.40 -1.97
CA ASP A 52 -20.39 2.68 -2.26
C ASP A 52 -19.31 3.71 -2.61
N LEU A 53 -19.29 4.16 -3.86
CA LEU A 53 -18.24 5.05 -4.37
C LEU A 53 -18.21 6.42 -3.68
N ASP A 54 -19.35 6.91 -3.18
CA ASP A 54 -19.42 8.21 -2.50
C ASP A 54 -19.01 8.13 -1.02
N ARG A 55 -19.20 6.96 -0.40
CA ARG A 55 -18.91 6.73 1.01
C ARG A 55 -17.56 6.08 1.26
N ASP A 56 -17.17 5.13 0.41
CA ASP A 56 -16.04 4.22 0.66
C ASP A 56 -14.80 4.53 -0.18
N VAL A 57 -14.90 5.52 -1.11
CA VAL A 57 -13.80 5.87 -2.01
C VAL A 57 -13.45 7.35 -1.89
N PHE A 58 -12.17 7.63 -1.64
CA PHE A 58 -11.69 8.98 -1.37
C PHE A 58 -10.59 9.36 -2.37
N PHE A 59 -10.70 10.56 -2.97
CA PHE A 59 -9.73 11.10 -3.92
C PHE A 59 -9.42 12.56 -3.63
N GLY A 60 -8.22 12.99 -4.04
CA GLY A 60 -7.79 14.38 -3.86
C GLY A 60 -7.95 14.81 -2.41
N GLU A 61 -8.49 15.99 -2.16
CA GLU A 61 -8.65 16.56 -0.83
C GLU A 61 -9.32 15.63 0.19
N ALA A 62 -10.21 14.73 -0.24
CA ALA A 62 -10.86 13.77 0.64
C ALA A 62 -9.96 12.60 1.04
N ALA A 63 -8.87 12.33 0.30
CA ALA A 63 -7.90 11.27 0.59
C ALA A 63 -6.79 11.83 1.49
N ASN A 64 -7.14 12.22 2.70
CA ASN A 64 -6.23 12.87 3.63
C ASN A 64 -6.07 12.06 4.92
N GLU A 65 -5.07 12.42 5.69
CA GLU A 65 -4.65 11.73 6.92
C GLU A 65 -5.73 11.78 8.02
N VAL A 66 -6.38 12.96 8.20
CA VAL A 66 -7.50 13.11 9.14
C VAL A 66 -8.61 12.11 8.81
N ARG A 67 -8.92 11.96 7.52
CA ARG A 67 -9.94 11.00 7.07
C ARG A 67 -9.56 9.58 7.45
N VAL A 68 -8.35 9.15 7.13
CA VAL A 68 -7.88 7.79 7.44
C VAL A 68 -7.93 7.53 8.95
N LYS A 69 -7.49 8.47 9.76
CA LYS A 69 -7.47 8.36 11.24
C LYS A 69 -8.85 8.41 11.88
N SER A 70 -9.85 9.07 11.24
CA SER A 70 -11.20 9.26 11.79
C SER A 70 -12.20 8.18 11.38
N LEU A 71 -11.93 7.42 10.32
CA LEU A 71 -12.80 6.33 9.87
C LEU A 71 -12.73 5.13 10.80
N ASP A 72 -13.86 4.46 11.01
CA ASP A 72 -13.88 3.11 11.58
C ASP A 72 -13.39 2.10 10.52
N LEU A 73 -12.07 1.94 10.45
CA LEU A 73 -11.44 1.06 9.48
C LEU A 73 -11.67 -0.43 9.79
N SER A 74 -12.13 -0.78 11.00
CA SER A 74 -12.45 -2.16 11.36
C SER A 74 -13.69 -2.70 10.62
N ALA A 75 -14.52 -1.81 10.10
CA ALA A 75 -15.68 -2.15 9.30
C ALA A 75 -15.33 -2.64 7.87
N TYR A 76 -14.10 -2.38 7.39
CA TYR A 76 -13.70 -2.66 6.02
C TYR A 76 -12.88 -3.94 5.91
N LYS A 77 -13.27 -4.83 4.99
CA LYS A 77 -12.53 -6.07 4.71
C LYS A 77 -11.41 -5.89 3.70
N VAL A 78 -11.48 -4.86 2.88
CA VAL A 78 -10.43 -4.48 1.93
C VAL A 78 -10.16 -2.99 2.10
N ILE A 79 -8.89 -2.65 2.32
CA ILE A 79 -8.42 -1.26 2.38
C ILE A 79 -7.33 -1.12 1.32
N ALA A 80 -7.50 -0.16 0.40
CA ALA A 80 -6.56 0.05 -0.69
C ALA A 80 -5.99 1.47 -0.67
N PHE A 81 -4.67 1.55 -0.65
CA PHE A 81 -3.92 2.79 -0.81
C PHE A 81 -3.26 2.79 -2.20
N ALA A 82 -3.82 3.59 -3.11
CA ALA A 82 -3.28 3.79 -4.45
C ALA A 82 -2.56 5.14 -4.50
N THR A 83 -1.44 5.22 -3.81
CA THR A 83 -0.65 6.43 -3.60
C THR A 83 0.84 6.11 -3.53
N HIS A 84 1.72 7.12 -3.42
CA HIS A 84 3.14 6.89 -3.25
C HIS A 84 3.45 6.27 -1.88
N GLY A 85 4.20 5.17 -1.88
CA GLY A 85 4.92 4.69 -0.70
C GLY A 85 6.29 5.33 -0.67
N LEU A 86 6.66 5.89 0.45
CA LEU A 86 7.89 6.65 0.66
C LEU A 86 8.77 5.97 1.70
N ILE A 87 10.07 6.04 1.49
CA ILE A 87 11.07 5.54 2.45
C ILE A 87 11.93 6.71 2.96
N PRO A 88 12.61 6.55 4.12
CA PRO A 88 13.55 7.54 4.60
C PRO A 88 14.56 7.93 3.51
N GLY A 89 14.67 9.24 3.25
CA GLY A 89 15.54 9.81 2.21
C GLY A 89 14.84 10.13 0.88
N ASP A 90 13.62 9.67 0.64
CA ASP A 90 12.85 10.06 -0.57
C ASP A 90 12.43 11.54 -0.51
N LEU A 91 12.20 12.06 0.68
CA LEU A 91 11.88 13.45 0.94
C LEU A 91 12.71 13.97 2.11
N ASP A 92 13.07 15.26 2.06
CA ASP A 92 13.79 15.92 3.15
C ASP A 92 12.98 15.84 4.45
N GLY A 93 13.61 15.41 5.53
CA GLY A 93 12.98 15.26 6.83
C GLY A 93 12.19 13.96 7.03
N LEU A 94 12.00 13.13 6.01
CA LEU A 94 11.34 11.84 6.16
C LEU A 94 12.27 10.83 6.85
N VAL A 95 11.93 10.44 8.08
CA VAL A 95 12.78 9.56 8.92
C VAL A 95 12.23 8.15 9.08
N GLN A 96 11.00 7.90 8.66
CA GLN A 96 10.36 6.58 8.68
C GLN A 96 9.52 6.39 7.42
N PRO A 97 9.22 5.13 7.02
CA PRO A 97 8.37 4.88 5.85
C PRO A 97 6.97 5.41 6.05
N ALA A 98 6.37 5.91 4.97
CA ALA A 98 5.06 6.53 4.98
C ALA A 98 4.30 6.28 3.67
N LEU A 99 2.98 6.48 3.70
CA LEU A 99 2.14 6.65 2.51
C LEU A 99 1.84 8.13 2.33
N ALA A 100 2.09 8.66 1.12
CA ALA A 100 1.73 10.04 0.81
C ALA A 100 0.22 10.17 0.62
N LEU A 101 -0.38 11.08 1.35
CA LEU A 101 -1.79 11.46 1.21
C LEU A 101 -1.87 12.91 0.71
N SER A 102 -3.07 13.48 0.68
CA SER A 102 -3.22 14.86 0.23
C SER A 102 -2.53 15.83 1.17
N ALA A 103 -1.73 16.71 0.57
CA ALA A 103 -0.90 17.67 1.29
C ALA A 103 -1.71 18.67 2.12
N PRO A 104 -1.20 19.15 3.27
CA PRO A 104 -1.91 20.02 4.19
C PRO A 104 -2.28 21.38 3.58
N ASP A 105 -1.49 21.91 2.66
CA ASP A 105 -1.77 23.13 1.91
C ASP A 105 -3.00 23.00 0.99
N VAL A 106 -3.30 21.77 0.55
CA VAL A 106 -4.49 21.45 -0.26
C VAL A 106 -5.72 21.25 0.63
N VAL A 107 -5.54 20.63 1.79
CA VAL A 107 -6.64 20.21 2.67
C VAL A 107 -6.94 21.25 3.74
N GLY A 108 -5.99 22.14 4.07
CA GLY A 108 -6.15 23.17 5.08
C GLY A 108 -6.22 22.66 6.52
N ASN A 109 -5.58 21.52 6.82
CA ASN A 109 -5.50 20.96 8.16
C ASN A 109 -4.05 21.00 8.71
N GLN A 110 -3.87 20.54 9.97
CA GLN A 110 -2.57 20.57 10.66
C GLN A 110 -1.73 19.28 10.49
N GLU A 111 -2.24 18.28 9.77
CA GLU A 111 -1.52 17.06 9.49
C GLU A 111 -0.50 17.29 8.37
N ASP A 112 0.56 16.50 8.31
CA ASP A 112 1.63 16.70 7.33
C ASP A 112 1.38 16.03 5.96
N GLY A 113 0.28 15.27 5.84
CA GLY A 113 -0.10 14.53 4.64
C GLY A 113 0.65 13.21 4.45
N LEU A 114 1.35 12.75 5.48
CA LEU A 114 2.09 11.50 5.49
C LEU A 114 1.51 10.53 6.52
N LEU A 115 0.88 9.46 6.07
CA LEU A 115 0.52 8.37 6.97
C LEU A 115 1.76 7.55 7.29
N MET A 116 2.45 7.93 8.37
CA MET A 116 3.71 7.34 8.79
C MET A 116 3.52 5.96 9.41
N MET A 117 4.57 5.13 9.39
CA MET A 117 4.56 3.80 10.01
C MET A 117 4.09 3.84 11.47
N GLY A 118 4.53 4.85 12.25
CA GLY A 118 4.10 5.02 13.64
C GLY A 118 2.60 5.28 13.80
N GLU A 119 1.98 5.94 12.85
CA GLU A 119 0.55 6.25 12.84
C GLU A 119 -0.29 5.06 12.38
N VAL A 120 0.22 4.30 11.39
CA VAL A 120 -0.38 3.03 10.98
C VAL A 120 -0.51 2.07 12.14
N LEU A 121 0.48 2.01 13.06
CA LEU A 121 0.40 1.20 14.29
C LEU A 121 -0.77 1.59 15.19
N GLY A 122 -1.24 2.83 15.13
CA GLY A 122 -2.38 3.34 15.92
C GLY A 122 -3.75 3.04 15.28
N LEU A 123 -3.80 2.58 14.03
CA LEU A 123 -5.05 2.23 13.36
C LEU A 123 -5.64 0.94 13.93
N GLN A 124 -6.96 0.81 13.81
CA GLN A 124 -7.69 -0.41 14.20
C GLN A 124 -8.36 -1.01 12.97
N LEU A 125 -7.83 -2.13 12.49
CA LEU A 125 -8.29 -2.82 11.30
C LEU A 125 -8.88 -4.19 11.67
N ASP A 126 -9.79 -4.70 10.84
CA ASP A 126 -10.18 -6.12 10.76
C ASP A 126 -10.18 -6.53 9.27
N ALA A 127 -9.13 -6.11 8.56
CA ALA A 127 -9.06 -6.21 7.12
C ALA A 127 -8.53 -7.57 6.66
N ASP A 128 -9.22 -8.18 5.71
CA ASP A 128 -8.74 -9.36 5.01
C ASP A 128 -7.60 -9.01 4.05
N TRP A 129 -7.62 -7.77 3.51
CA TRP A 129 -6.61 -7.23 2.63
C TRP A 129 -6.28 -5.79 2.93
N VAL A 130 -4.99 -5.47 2.92
CA VAL A 130 -4.50 -4.11 2.67
C VAL A 130 -3.72 -4.14 1.35
N VAL A 131 -4.12 -3.31 0.41
CA VAL A 131 -3.50 -3.19 -0.92
C VAL A 131 -2.65 -1.93 -0.95
N LEU A 132 -1.36 -2.11 -1.23
CA LEU A 132 -0.40 -1.02 -1.38
C LEU A 132 0.08 -1.03 -2.84
N SER A 133 -0.78 -0.54 -3.76
CA SER A 133 -0.56 -0.75 -5.19
C SER A 133 0.38 0.28 -5.84
N ALA A 134 0.76 1.33 -5.13
CA ALA A 134 1.64 2.38 -5.64
C ALA A 134 2.95 2.50 -4.84
N CYS A 135 3.56 1.39 -4.53
CA CYS A 135 4.86 1.38 -3.90
C CYS A 135 5.96 1.63 -4.95
N ASN A 136 6.31 2.88 -5.20
CA ASN A 136 7.50 3.26 -5.97
C ASN A 136 8.76 3.14 -5.08
N THR A 137 8.90 1.98 -4.43
CA THR A 137 9.91 1.76 -3.38
C THR A 137 11.16 1.07 -3.92
N GLY A 138 11.26 0.90 -5.22
CA GLY A 138 12.33 0.11 -5.87
C GLY A 138 13.59 0.87 -6.24
N SER A 139 13.81 2.10 -5.78
CA SER A 139 15.02 2.85 -6.17
C SER A 139 16.17 2.81 -5.18
N GLY A 140 16.07 2.05 -4.09
CA GLY A 140 17.14 1.93 -3.08
C GLY A 140 17.62 0.50 -2.89
N GLU A 141 18.90 0.22 -3.15
CA GLU A 141 19.53 -1.03 -2.76
C GLU A 141 19.46 -1.22 -1.23
N GLY A 142 18.85 -2.31 -0.77
CA GLY A 142 18.88 -2.76 0.63
C GLY A 142 17.94 -2.04 1.61
N ALA A 143 18.09 -0.74 1.80
CA ALA A 143 17.34 0.02 2.83
C ALA A 143 15.84 0.16 2.51
N GLY A 144 15.48 0.22 1.20
CA GLY A 144 14.09 0.35 0.76
C GLY A 144 13.23 -0.87 1.09
N ALA A 145 13.76 -2.08 0.88
CA ALA A 145 13.03 -3.33 1.17
C ALA A 145 12.73 -3.49 2.66
N GLU A 146 13.66 -3.08 3.54
CA GLU A 146 13.45 -3.12 4.99
C GLU A 146 12.41 -2.09 5.46
N ALA A 147 12.42 -0.91 4.86
CA ALA A 147 11.48 0.16 5.20
C ALA A 147 10.04 -0.24 4.84
N ILE A 148 9.82 -0.82 3.65
CA ILE A 148 8.50 -1.36 3.26
C ILE A 148 8.08 -2.50 4.17
N SER A 149 9.02 -3.39 4.51
CA SER A 149 8.78 -4.45 5.50
C SER A 149 8.33 -3.86 6.84
N GLY A 150 8.83 -2.68 7.23
CA GLY A 150 8.41 -1.95 8.43
C GLY A 150 6.96 -1.48 8.34
N LEU A 151 6.60 -0.81 7.25
CA LEU A 151 5.24 -0.34 7.01
C LEU A 151 4.25 -1.51 6.92
N GLY A 152 4.61 -2.59 6.22
CA GLY A 152 3.81 -3.80 6.14
C GLY A 152 3.57 -4.43 7.52
N ARG A 153 4.60 -4.51 8.35
CA ARG A 153 4.46 -4.98 9.74
C ARG A 153 3.51 -4.12 10.54
N ALA A 154 3.56 -2.78 10.37
CA ALA A 154 2.64 -1.89 11.06
C ALA A 154 1.18 -2.19 10.69
N PHE A 155 0.86 -2.46 9.42
CA PHE A 155 -0.48 -2.88 9.02
C PHE A 155 -0.91 -4.22 9.64
N PHE A 156 0.00 -5.19 9.80
CA PHE A 156 -0.32 -6.43 10.50
C PHE A 156 -0.63 -6.18 11.97
N TYR A 157 0.16 -5.36 12.66
CA TYR A 157 -0.12 -4.97 14.05
C TYR A 157 -1.46 -4.23 14.17
N ALA A 158 -1.80 -3.40 13.19
CA ALA A 158 -3.08 -2.70 13.12
C ALA A 158 -4.28 -3.62 12.87
N GLY A 159 -4.08 -4.89 12.43
CA GLY A 159 -5.13 -5.89 12.25
C GLY A 159 -5.37 -6.36 10.80
N ALA A 160 -4.47 -6.08 9.88
CA ALA A 160 -4.52 -6.66 8.53
C ALA A 160 -4.14 -8.16 8.56
N ARG A 161 -4.83 -9.00 7.77
CA ARG A 161 -4.49 -10.42 7.61
C ARG A 161 -3.52 -10.68 6.48
N ALA A 162 -3.65 -9.92 5.41
CA ALA A 162 -2.79 -10.02 4.24
C ALA A 162 -2.56 -8.66 3.60
N LEU A 163 -1.38 -8.53 2.98
CA LEU A 163 -1.02 -7.36 2.17
C LEU A 163 -0.80 -7.81 0.73
N LEU A 164 -1.28 -7.00 -0.21
CA LEU A 164 -0.81 -7.03 -1.59
C LEU A 164 0.14 -5.84 -1.78
N VAL A 165 1.39 -6.11 -2.05
CA VAL A 165 2.43 -5.09 -2.22
C VAL A 165 3.06 -5.18 -3.59
N SER A 166 3.53 -4.05 -4.13
CA SER A 166 4.39 -4.03 -5.31
C SER A 166 5.84 -3.70 -4.91
N ASN A 167 6.78 -4.54 -5.34
CA ASN A 167 8.18 -4.46 -4.93
C ASN A 167 9.01 -3.49 -5.80
N TRP A 168 8.50 -3.09 -6.98
CA TRP A 168 9.08 -2.08 -7.87
C TRP A 168 7.98 -1.43 -8.71
N PRO A 169 8.27 -0.32 -9.43
CA PRO A 169 7.30 0.37 -10.27
C PRO A 169 6.69 -0.56 -11.32
N VAL A 170 5.37 -0.51 -11.45
CA VAL A 170 4.61 -1.36 -12.37
C VAL A 170 3.95 -0.50 -13.44
N GLU A 171 3.81 -1.05 -14.65
CA GLU A 171 3.00 -0.45 -15.70
C GLU A 171 1.53 -0.40 -15.23
N THR A 172 0.90 0.75 -15.36
CA THR A 172 -0.37 1.06 -14.71
C THR A 172 -1.53 0.16 -15.16
N THR A 173 -1.58 -0.20 -16.45
CA THR A 173 -2.68 -1.00 -16.99
C THR A 173 -2.59 -2.44 -16.54
N SER A 174 -1.37 -3.01 -16.47
CA SER A 174 -1.14 -4.36 -15.93
C SER A 174 -1.39 -4.42 -14.43
N ALA A 175 -0.98 -3.40 -13.67
CA ALA A 175 -1.28 -3.28 -12.25
C ALA A 175 -2.78 -3.31 -12.00
N ARG A 176 -3.53 -2.47 -12.70
CA ARG A 176 -4.99 -2.42 -12.61
C ARG A 176 -5.64 -3.75 -13.02
N ALA A 177 -5.18 -4.37 -14.10
CA ALA A 177 -5.70 -5.66 -14.55
C ALA A 177 -5.49 -6.76 -13.50
N LEU A 178 -4.31 -6.78 -12.86
CA LEU A 178 -3.98 -7.75 -11.82
C LEU A 178 -4.81 -7.50 -10.55
N THR A 179 -4.83 -6.29 -10.02
CA THR A 179 -5.56 -5.99 -8.77
C THR A 179 -7.07 -6.18 -8.93
N THR A 180 -7.64 -5.69 -10.02
CA THR A 180 -9.08 -5.88 -10.31
C THR A 180 -9.41 -7.35 -10.58
N GLY A 181 -8.55 -8.07 -11.32
CA GLY A 181 -8.69 -9.49 -11.60
C GLY A 181 -8.69 -10.34 -10.34
N LEU A 182 -7.78 -10.05 -9.41
CA LEU A 182 -7.68 -10.70 -8.11
C LEU A 182 -9.01 -10.60 -7.34
N PHE A 183 -9.53 -9.39 -7.17
CA PHE A 183 -10.77 -9.20 -6.41
C PHE A 183 -12.00 -9.75 -7.13
N ARG A 184 -12.03 -9.69 -8.47
CA ARG A 184 -13.10 -10.33 -9.26
C ARG A 184 -13.12 -11.85 -9.04
N LYS A 185 -11.95 -12.50 -9.02
CA LYS A 185 -11.86 -13.94 -8.72
C LYS A 185 -12.34 -14.26 -7.32
N GLN A 186 -11.90 -13.51 -6.33
CA GLN A 186 -12.32 -13.73 -4.95
C GLN A 186 -13.81 -13.47 -4.74
N ALA A 187 -14.41 -12.51 -5.43
CA ALA A 187 -15.83 -12.24 -5.38
C ALA A 187 -16.65 -13.38 -6.04
N ALA A 188 -16.15 -13.94 -7.16
CA ALA A 188 -16.80 -15.03 -7.88
C ALA A 188 -16.59 -16.40 -7.20
N HIS A 189 -15.47 -16.59 -6.52
CA HIS A 189 -15.02 -17.85 -5.94
C HIS A 189 -14.65 -17.67 -4.47
N THR A 190 -15.65 -17.57 -3.62
CA THR A 190 -15.46 -17.31 -2.18
C THR A 190 -14.69 -18.41 -1.45
N GLU A 191 -14.59 -19.60 -2.04
CA GLU A 191 -13.78 -20.73 -1.56
C GLU A 191 -12.28 -20.57 -1.85
N LEU A 192 -11.89 -19.68 -2.80
CA LEU A 192 -10.49 -19.52 -3.20
C LEU A 192 -9.67 -18.79 -2.13
N GLY A 193 -8.52 -19.36 -1.77
CA GLY A 193 -7.54 -18.69 -0.93
C GLY A 193 -6.88 -17.52 -1.65
N ARG A 194 -6.35 -16.57 -0.88
CA ARG A 194 -5.72 -15.34 -1.42
C ARG A 194 -4.56 -15.64 -2.37
N ALA A 195 -3.67 -16.55 -1.97
CA ALA A 195 -2.52 -16.93 -2.77
C ALA A 195 -2.92 -17.59 -4.10
N GLU A 196 -3.92 -18.46 -4.07
CA GLU A 196 -4.41 -19.13 -5.28
C GLU A 196 -5.14 -18.16 -6.21
N ALA A 197 -5.94 -17.24 -5.67
CA ALA A 197 -6.57 -16.19 -6.47
C ALA A 197 -5.53 -15.30 -7.15
N LEU A 198 -4.47 -14.90 -6.45
CA LEU A 198 -3.37 -14.13 -7.02
C LEU A 198 -2.64 -14.92 -8.11
N ARG A 199 -2.28 -16.18 -7.84
CA ARG A 199 -1.62 -17.06 -8.82
C ARG A 199 -2.43 -17.19 -10.11
N GLN A 200 -3.73 -17.46 -10.00
CA GLN A 200 -4.60 -17.60 -11.17
C GLN A 200 -4.72 -16.28 -11.93
N THR A 201 -4.78 -15.16 -11.24
CA THR A 201 -4.83 -13.84 -11.87
C THR A 201 -3.53 -13.53 -12.62
N MET A 202 -2.38 -13.87 -12.04
CA MET A 202 -1.09 -13.74 -12.74
C MET A 202 -1.03 -14.61 -14.00
N LEU A 203 -1.51 -15.85 -13.94
CA LEU A 203 -1.55 -16.73 -15.13
C LEU A 203 -2.47 -16.17 -16.21
N GLU A 204 -3.65 -15.66 -15.85
CA GLU A 204 -4.54 -15.02 -16.83
C GLU A 204 -3.91 -13.77 -17.46
N LEU A 205 -3.11 -13.03 -16.70
CA LEU A 205 -2.39 -11.88 -17.24
C LEU A 205 -1.29 -12.33 -18.21
N ILE A 206 -0.55 -13.40 -17.87
CA ILE A 206 0.53 -13.98 -18.70
C ILE A 206 -0.04 -14.54 -20.01
N ASP A 207 -1.13 -15.29 -19.94
CA ASP A 207 -1.74 -15.98 -21.09
C ASP A 207 -2.70 -15.06 -21.87
N GLY A 208 -2.95 -13.86 -21.34
CA GLY A 208 -3.90 -12.90 -21.89
C GLY A 208 -3.42 -12.19 -23.15
N PRO A 209 -4.28 -11.38 -23.76
CA PRO A 209 -4.00 -10.69 -25.02
C PRO A 209 -2.95 -9.57 -24.89
N GLY A 210 -2.53 -9.21 -23.68
CA GLY A 210 -1.62 -8.09 -23.43
C GLY A 210 -2.32 -6.73 -23.49
N TYR A 211 -1.54 -5.68 -23.72
CA TYR A 211 -2.06 -4.33 -23.89
C TYR A 211 -2.62 -4.13 -25.29
N ILE A 212 -3.90 -3.87 -25.36
CA ILE A 212 -4.61 -3.55 -26.61
C ILE A 212 -4.83 -2.04 -26.67
N GLU A 213 -4.30 -1.39 -27.67
CA GLU A 213 -4.54 0.02 -27.92
C GLU A 213 -6.00 0.26 -28.31
N ALA A 214 -6.69 1.15 -27.60
CA ALA A 214 -8.13 1.35 -27.77
C ALA A 214 -8.51 1.89 -29.15
N GLU A 215 -7.66 2.72 -29.77
CA GLU A 215 -7.94 3.35 -31.06
C GLU A 215 -7.77 2.38 -32.24
N SER A 216 -6.73 1.56 -32.22
CA SER A 216 -6.37 0.67 -33.32
C SER A 216 -6.87 -0.76 -33.14
N GLY A 217 -7.22 -1.17 -31.91
CA GLY A 217 -7.54 -2.53 -31.53
C GLY A 217 -6.34 -3.51 -31.61
N LYS A 218 -5.12 -3.01 -31.77
CA LYS A 218 -3.94 -3.83 -31.90
C LYS A 218 -3.30 -4.13 -30.56
N THR A 219 -2.80 -5.35 -30.40
CA THR A 219 -1.94 -5.70 -29.27
C THR A 219 -0.58 -5.02 -29.44
N MET A 220 -0.25 -4.12 -28.54
CA MET A 220 1.01 -3.36 -28.56
C MET A 220 2.13 -4.15 -27.91
N PHE A 221 1.85 -4.86 -26.80
CA PHE A 221 2.79 -5.76 -26.13
C PHE A 221 2.03 -6.78 -25.28
N SER A 222 2.71 -7.90 -25.00
CA SER A 222 2.19 -8.97 -24.15
C SER A 222 2.54 -8.72 -22.71
N TYR A 223 1.65 -9.08 -21.79
CA TYR A 223 1.92 -9.10 -20.36
C TYR A 223 2.63 -10.36 -19.87
N ALA A 224 3.05 -11.27 -20.77
CA ALA A 224 3.77 -12.48 -20.38
C ALA A 224 5.13 -12.20 -19.70
N HIS A 225 5.75 -11.05 -19.97
CA HIS A 225 7.02 -10.70 -19.36
C HIS A 225 6.86 -10.42 -17.85
N PRO A 226 7.75 -10.97 -16.98
CA PRO A 226 7.64 -10.85 -15.52
C PRO A 226 7.57 -9.42 -14.97
N ILE A 227 8.09 -8.43 -15.70
CA ILE A 227 8.03 -7.01 -15.28
C ILE A 227 6.61 -6.52 -14.99
N PHE A 228 5.59 -7.13 -15.58
CA PHE A 228 4.19 -6.70 -15.45
C PHE A 228 3.45 -7.34 -14.27
N TRP A 229 3.87 -8.50 -13.79
CA TRP A 229 3.16 -9.26 -12.74
C TRP A 229 4.04 -9.65 -11.56
N ALA A 230 5.34 -9.90 -11.77
CA ALA A 230 6.25 -10.32 -10.71
C ALA A 230 6.54 -9.25 -9.63
N PRO A 231 6.30 -7.93 -9.86
CA PRO A 231 6.35 -6.96 -8.77
C PRO A 231 5.41 -7.27 -7.62
N PHE A 232 4.26 -7.88 -7.90
CA PHE A 232 3.24 -8.11 -6.90
C PHE A 232 3.53 -9.30 -6.01
N SER A 233 3.48 -9.07 -4.70
CA SER A 233 3.64 -10.11 -3.69
C SER A 233 2.48 -10.08 -2.70
N LEU A 234 2.01 -11.28 -2.36
CA LEU A 234 1.15 -11.49 -1.20
C LEU A 234 2.03 -11.73 0.02
N VAL A 235 1.82 -10.94 1.06
CA VAL A 235 2.47 -11.10 2.36
C VAL A 235 1.41 -11.39 3.40
N GLY A 236 1.62 -12.39 4.27
CA GLY A 236 0.68 -12.77 5.32
C GLY A 236 -0.15 -14.00 4.99
N GLU A 237 -1.43 -13.99 5.39
CA GLU A 237 -2.32 -15.14 5.26
C GLU A 237 -2.73 -15.39 3.80
N GLY A 238 -2.16 -16.43 3.19
CA GLY A 238 -2.44 -16.83 1.81
C GLY A 238 -3.61 -17.80 1.66
N SER A 239 -3.97 -18.52 2.73
CA SER A 239 -5.05 -19.51 2.72
C SER A 239 -6.43 -18.86 2.91
N ARG A 240 -7.47 -19.63 2.63
CA ARG A 240 -8.83 -19.27 3.03
C ARG A 240 -8.95 -19.32 4.55
N LYS A 241 -9.68 -18.37 5.15
CA LYS A 241 -10.13 -18.49 6.54
C LYS A 241 -10.95 -19.77 6.67
N ARG A 242 -10.49 -20.72 7.47
CA ARG A 242 -11.34 -21.86 7.86
C ARG A 242 -12.49 -21.28 8.69
N ILE A 243 -13.71 -21.33 8.14
CA ILE A 243 -14.92 -21.05 8.89
C ILE A 243 -15.11 -22.27 9.79
N GLY A 244 -14.89 -22.11 11.08
CA GLY A 244 -15.23 -23.11 12.08
C GLY A 244 -14.03 -23.87 12.66
N SER A 245 -13.52 -23.40 13.74
CA SER A 245 -13.04 -24.16 14.92
C SER A 245 -13.35 -23.33 16.15
#